data_c6d9eadbe96e13c9091263b657a7c2d7
#
_entry.id   c6d9eadbe96e13c9091263b657a7c2d7
#
_cell.length_a   1.000
_cell.length_b   1.000
_cell.length_c   1.000
_cell.angle_alpha   90.00
_cell.angle_beta   90.00
_cell.angle_gamma   90.00
#
_symmetry.space_group_name_H-M   'P 1'
#
loop_
_entity.id
_entity.type
_entity.pdbx_description
1 polymer ?
#
loop_
_entity_poly.entity_id
_entity_poly.type
_entity_poly.pdbx_seq_one_letter_code
_entity_poly.pdbx_strand_id
1 'polypeptide(L)'
;MIIGVPKESFPGERRVALVPMVIPNLIKAGFEVVIEAGAGVDACYPDDNYIQSGARILPGRKEVFAAADIVVQVLSPGSNDKTGKADLPLLRQHQILVGFLRPLGSIETVQAIASAGVTAFAVELIPRITRAQNMDTLSSMATICGYKAVLLAADTLPRLFPMLTTAAGTITPARIFIIGAGVAGLSAIATARRLGAVASAYDLRPATKEQVHSLGGRFIELPIETKEAEDARGYGRAQDEVFYQRQRELLGRVVAESDVVITAAVVPGRKPPVLVTREMVARMAPGSVIVDLAAELGGNCELTRASQVVIEGGVMVLGYINLASRVPYHASQMYARNVTAFLLHLFRNGKLQLDGDDAITRETLVTHDGEVVNALVQKFFSLPAKAKNGPS
;
A
#
# COMPACT_ATOMS: atom_id res chain seq x y z
N MET A 1 26.64 -12.33 6.03
CA MET A 1 25.24 -12.55 6.50
C MET A 1 24.39 -13.03 5.35
N ILE A 2 23.42 -13.89 5.63
CA ILE A 2 22.55 -14.53 4.63
C ILE A 2 21.20 -13.82 4.64
N ILE A 3 20.79 -13.28 3.49
CA ILE A 3 19.43 -12.76 3.26
C ILE A 3 18.59 -13.89 2.71
N GLY A 4 17.49 -14.22 3.39
CA GLY A 4 16.53 -15.25 2.96
C GLY A 4 15.22 -14.61 2.49
N VAL A 5 14.74 -15.07 1.34
CA VAL A 5 13.46 -14.65 0.76
C VAL A 5 12.54 -15.86 0.64
N PRO A 6 11.59 -16.04 1.54
CA PRO A 6 10.58 -17.06 1.40
C PRO A 6 9.54 -16.67 0.33
N LYS A 7 8.86 -17.66 -0.23
CA LYS A 7 7.69 -17.45 -1.08
C LYS A 7 6.57 -16.80 -0.26
N GLU A 8 5.90 -15.79 -0.80
CA GLU A 8 4.77 -15.17 -0.12
C GLU A 8 3.62 -16.17 0.05
N SER A 9 3.00 -16.15 1.23
CA SER A 9 1.98 -17.14 1.59
C SER A 9 0.58 -16.53 1.73
N PHE A 10 0.44 -15.18 1.68
CA PHE A 10 -0.88 -14.54 1.70
C PHE A 10 -1.68 -14.94 0.45
N PRO A 11 -2.96 -15.37 0.58
CA PRO A 11 -3.76 -15.79 -0.56
C PRO A 11 -3.88 -14.72 -1.64
N GLY A 12 -3.42 -15.05 -2.86
CA GLY A 12 -3.41 -14.12 -3.99
C GLY A 12 -2.23 -13.14 -4.02
N GLU A 13 -1.28 -13.21 -3.07
CA GLU A 13 -0.01 -12.51 -3.18
C GLU A 13 0.87 -13.16 -4.25
N ARG A 14 1.32 -12.35 -5.19
CA ARG A 14 2.12 -12.79 -6.33
C ARG A 14 3.48 -12.07 -6.41
N ARG A 15 3.70 -11.08 -5.55
CA ARG A 15 4.98 -10.37 -5.48
C ARG A 15 6.02 -11.25 -4.81
N VAL A 16 7.28 -10.90 -5.01
CA VAL A 16 8.44 -11.44 -4.30
C VAL A 16 9.29 -10.29 -3.78
N ALA A 17 9.86 -10.45 -2.60
CA ALA A 17 10.54 -9.36 -1.90
C ALA A 17 11.83 -8.90 -2.60
N LEU A 18 12.59 -9.81 -3.19
CA LEU A 18 13.77 -9.50 -3.99
C LEU A 18 13.64 -10.09 -5.39
N VAL A 19 14.12 -9.36 -6.40
CA VAL A 19 14.15 -9.80 -7.79
C VAL A 19 15.60 -9.98 -8.27
N PRO A 20 15.86 -10.80 -9.31
CA PRO A 20 17.23 -11.09 -9.77
C PRO A 20 18.11 -9.86 -9.97
N MET A 21 17.56 -8.77 -10.50
CA MET A 21 18.32 -7.57 -10.83
C MET A 21 18.97 -6.86 -9.64
N VAL A 22 18.50 -7.07 -8.41
CA VAL A 22 19.09 -6.43 -7.21
C VAL A 22 20.11 -7.32 -6.51
N ILE A 23 20.13 -8.62 -6.79
CA ILE A 23 21.00 -9.61 -6.14
C ILE A 23 22.50 -9.26 -6.25
N PRO A 24 23.04 -8.86 -7.44
CA PRO A 24 24.46 -8.53 -7.56
C PRO A 24 24.88 -7.36 -6.64
N ASN A 25 24.00 -6.40 -6.39
CA ASN A 25 24.29 -5.27 -5.49
C ASN A 25 24.41 -5.74 -4.03
N LEU A 26 23.56 -6.68 -3.61
CA LEU A 26 23.61 -7.26 -2.27
C LEU A 26 24.86 -8.12 -2.08
N ILE A 27 25.22 -8.93 -3.08
CA ILE A 27 26.45 -9.72 -3.05
C ILE A 27 27.68 -8.82 -2.96
N LYS A 28 27.74 -7.74 -3.76
CA LYS A 28 28.82 -6.75 -3.70
C LYS A 28 28.93 -6.09 -2.33
N ALA A 29 27.82 -5.94 -1.61
CA ALA A 29 27.79 -5.42 -0.24
C ALA A 29 28.15 -6.47 0.84
N GLY A 30 28.48 -7.70 0.45
CA GLY A 30 28.94 -8.77 1.34
C GLY A 30 27.82 -9.67 1.88
N PHE A 31 26.65 -9.66 1.26
CA PHE A 31 25.57 -10.58 1.60
C PHE A 31 25.59 -11.84 0.71
N GLU A 32 25.21 -12.97 1.27
CA GLU A 32 24.71 -14.12 0.52
C GLU A 32 23.19 -14.01 0.42
N VAL A 33 22.61 -14.48 -0.68
CA VAL A 33 21.16 -14.44 -0.88
C VAL A 33 20.63 -15.86 -1.15
N VAL A 34 19.63 -16.26 -0.39
CA VAL A 34 18.92 -17.54 -0.56
C VAL A 34 17.44 -17.26 -0.84
N ILE A 35 16.89 -17.96 -1.81
CA ILE A 35 15.51 -17.80 -2.26
C ILE A 35 14.80 -19.14 -2.14
N GLU A 36 13.57 -19.15 -1.64
CA GLU A 36 12.71 -20.34 -1.66
C GLU A 36 12.38 -20.72 -3.10
N ALA A 37 12.46 -22.01 -3.43
CA ALA A 37 12.12 -22.51 -4.75
C ALA A 37 10.74 -22.04 -5.21
N GLY A 38 10.68 -21.45 -6.41
CA GLY A 38 9.45 -20.93 -6.99
C GLY A 38 8.93 -19.63 -6.36
N ALA A 39 9.67 -18.96 -5.47
CA ALA A 39 9.21 -17.72 -4.80
C ALA A 39 8.92 -16.59 -5.80
N GLY A 40 9.69 -16.48 -6.88
CA GLY A 40 9.53 -15.42 -7.88
C GLY A 40 8.61 -15.77 -9.06
N VAL A 41 8.16 -17.01 -9.19
CA VAL A 41 7.46 -17.52 -10.39
C VAL A 41 6.18 -16.72 -10.68
N ASP A 42 5.38 -16.42 -9.67
CA ASP A 42 4.12 -15.68 -9.83
C ASP A 42 4.37 -14.21 -10.23
N ALA A 43 5.59 -13.70 -10.04
CA ALA A 43 6.05 -12.38 -10.48
C ALA A 43 6.87 -12.45 -11.80
N CYS A 44 6.87 -13.60 -12.49
CA CYS A 44 7.61 -13.85 -13.73
C CYS A 44 9.15 -13.84 -13.55
N TYR A 45 9.63 -14.22 -12.38
CA TYR A 45 11.05 -14.42 -12.08
C TYR A 45 11.31 -15.89 -11.74
N PRO A 46 11.67 -16.75 -12.72
CA PRO A 46 11.99 -18.15 -12.48
C PRO A 46 13.30 -18.30 -11.69
N ASP A 47 13.46 -19.45 -11.04
CA ASP A 47 14.61 -19.76 -10.17
C ASP A 47 15.95 -19.63 -10.89
N ASP A 48 16.03 -20.01 -12.17
CA ASP A 48 17.24 -19.89 -12.99
C ASP A 48 17.75 -18.44 -13.07
N ASN A 49 16.86 -17.45 -13.11
CA ASN A 49 17.26 -16.04 -13.14
C ASN A 49 17.94 -15.60 -11.82
N TYR A 50 17.50 -16.16 -10.68
CA TYR A 50 18.13 -15.93 -9.40
C TYR A 50 19.50 -16.60 -9.31
N ILE A 51 19.61 -17.84 -9.79
CA ILE A 51 20.88 -18.59 -9.84
C ILE A 51 21.90 -17.84 -10.71
N GLN A 52 21.51 -17.37 -11.89
CA GLN A 52 22.35 -16.59 -12.78
C GLN A 52 22.80 -15.26 -12.16
N SER A 53 22.01 -14.70 -11.26
CA SER A 53 22.33 -13.46 -10.53
C SER A 53 23.16 -13.71 -9.26
N GLY A 54 23.49 -14.97 -8.94
CA GLY A 54 24.35 -15.36 -7.82
C GLY A 54 23.63 -15.74 -6.53
N ALA A 55 22.29 -15.86 -6.53
CA ALA A 55 21.55 -16.40 -5.40
C ALA A 55 21.54 -17.93 -5.39
N ARG A 56 21.32 -18.52 -4.22
CA ARG A 56 21.07 -19.96 -4.06
C ARG A 56 19.58 -20.22 -3.89
N ILE A 57 19.07 -21.29 -4.50
CA ILE A 57 17.70 -21.75 -4.29
C ILE A 57 17.69 -22.80 -3.19
N LEU A 58 16.77 -22.64 -2.24
CA LEU A 58 16.50 -23.61 -1.18
C LEU A 58 15.13 -24.25 -1.39
N PRO A 59 14.97 -25.55 -1.03
CA PRO A 59 13.79 -26.32 -1.44
C PRO A 59 12.48 -25.88 -0.79
N GLY A 60 12.54 -25.20 0.37
CA GLY A 60 11.33 -24.81 1.07
C GLY A 60 11.51 -23.71 2.09
N ARG A 61 10.39 -23.30 2.64
CA ARG A 61 10.27 -22.18 3.59
C ARG A 61 11.10 -22.39 4.86
N LYS A 62 11.04 -23.59 5.45
CA LYS A 62 11.76 -23.90 6.69
C LYS A 62 13.27 -23.78 6.51
N GLU A 63 13.78 -24.24 5.37
CA GLU A 63 15.19 -24.20 5.02
C GLU A 63 15.65 -22.73 4.84
N VAL A 64 14.81 -21.87 4.22
CA VAL A 64 15.10 -20.44 4.10
C VAL A 64 15.17 -19.76 5.45
N PHE A 65 14.18 -19.97 6.32
CA PHE A 65 14.18 -19.39 7.67
C PHE A 65 15.35 -19.90 8.53
N ALA A 66 15.70 -21.18 8.39
CA ALA A 66 16.81 -21.78 9.13
C ALA A 66 18.19 -21.24 8.68
N ALA A 67 18.35 -20.95 7.37
CA ALA A 67 19.61 -20.45 6.84
C ALA A 67 19.80 -18.93 6.98
N ALA A 68 18.70 -18.16 6.97
CA ALA A 68 18.76 -16.71 6.90
C ALA A 68 19.15 -16.06 8.22
N ASP A 69 20.04 -15.05 8.17
CA ASP A 69 20.25 -14.07 9.24
C ASP A 69 19.21 -12.95 9.11
N ILE A 70 18.82 -12.60 7.89
CA ILE A 70 17.86 -11.56 7.55
C ILE A 70 16.75 -12.20 6.70
N VAL A 71 15.53 -12.22 7.18
CA VAL A 71 14.35 -12.65 6.41
C VAL A 71 13.70 -11.41 5.80
N VAL A 72 13.51 -11.43 4.48
CA VAL A 72 12.88 -10.33 3.75
C VAL A 72 11.60 -10.84 3.08
N GLN A 73 10.48 -10.23 3.44
CA GLN A 73 9.16 -10.56 2.91
C GLN A 73 8.46 -9.31 2.37
N VAL A 74 7.50 -9.47 1.50
CA VAL A 74 6.56 -8.38 1.17
C VAL A 74 5.58 -8.23 2.30
N LEU A 75 4.86 -9.30 2.65
CA LEU A 75 3.90 -9.33 3.75
C LEU A 75 4.43 -10.22 4.89
N SER A 76 5.09 -9.59 5.85
CA SER A 76 5.55 -10.27 7.07
C SER A 76 4.37 -10.68 7.97
N PRO A 77 4.57 -11.51 9.02
CA PRO A 77 3.49 -12.10 9.82
C PRO A 77 2.40 -11.12 10.27
N GLY A 78 2.74 -9.87 10.60
CA GLY A 78 1.78 -8.86 11.03
C GLY A 78 0.88 -8.32 9.91
N SER A 79 1.38 -8.25 8.69
CA SER A 79 0.61 -7.85 7.49
C SER A 79 -0.12 -9.01 6.85
N ASN A 80 0.39 -10.24 7.00
CA ASN A 80 -0.24 -11.45 6.53
C ASN A 80 -1.15 -12.02 7.64
N ASP A 81 -2.36 -11.50 7.74
CA ASP A 81 -3.35 -11.91 8.75
C ASP A 81 -3.97 -13.31 8.49
N LYS A 82 -3.75 -13.90 7.31
CA LYS A 82 -4.30 -15.20 6.92
C LYS A 82 -3.39 -16.37 7.30
N THR A 83 -2.13 -16.28 6.88
CA THR A 83 -1.18 -17.40 7.01
C THR A 83 0.11 -17.02 7.71
N GLY A 84 0.35 -15.73 7.96
CA GLY A 84 1.62 -15.22 8.51
C GLY A 84 1.97 -15.76 9.90
N LYS A 85 0.97 -16.13 10.72
CA LYS A 85 1.21 -16.76 12.04
C LYS A 85 2.00 -18.07 11.95
N ALA A 86 1.96 -18.77 10.80
CA ALA A 86 2.73 -19.99 10.58
C ALA A 86 4.24 -19.74 10.50
N ASP A 87 4.67 -18.50 10.25
CA ASP A 87 6.08 -18.12 10.21
C ASP A 87 6.67 -17.88 11.60
N LEU A 88 5.84 -17.51 12.59
CA LEU A 88 6.31 -17.16 13.93
C LEU A 88 7.17 -18.27 14.56
N PRO A 89 6.80 -19.58 14.50
CA PRO A 89 7.62 -20.65 15.01
C PRO A 89 8.92 -20.90 14.25
N LEU A 90 9.07 -20.33 13.05
CA LEU A 90 10.27 -20.48 12.23
C LEU A 90 11.29 -19.36 12.52
N LEU A 91 10.86 -18.30 13.17
CA LEU A 91 11.72 -17.18 13.58
C LEU A 91 12.68 -17.62 14.70
N ARG A 92 13.91 -17.10 14.66
CA ARG A 92 14.97 -17.41 15.62
C ARG A 92 15.42 -16.16 16.34
N GLN A 93 15.88 -16.32 17.58
CA GLN A 93 16.52 -15.25 18.34
C GLN A 93 17.65 -14.60 17.52
N HIS A 94 17.78 -13.29 17.61
CA HIS A 94 18.74 -12.44 16.88
C HIS A 94 18.57 -12.41 15.34
N GLN A 95 17.54 -13.06 14.81
CA GLN A 95 17.20 -12.95 13.38
C GLN A 95 16.62 -11.58 13.08
N ILE A 96 16.86 -11.08 11.88
CA ILE A 96 16.33 -9.79 11.42
C ILE A 96 15.17 -10.06 10.46
N LEU A 97 14.06 -9.35 10.66
CA LEU A 97 12.88 -9.43 9.81
C LEU A 97 12.61 -8.07 9.16
N VAL A 98 12.49 -8.03 7.84
CA VAL A 98 12.22 -6.80 7.08
C VAL A 98 11.03 -7.01 6.14
N GLY A 99 10.04 -6.14 6.20
CA GLY A 99 8.87 -6.19 5.33
C GLY A 99 7.74 -5.30 5.83
N PHE A 100 6.58 -5.36 5.18
CA PHE A 100 5.36 -4.79 5.73
C PHE A 100 4.94 -5.59 6.97
N LEU A 101 4.88 -4.96 8.11
CA LEU A 101 4.59 -5.57 9.43
C LEU A 101 3.21 -5.21 9.97
N ARG A 102 2.63 -4.10 9.50
CA ARG A 102 1.38 -3.53 10.00
C ARG A 102 1.36 -3.37 11.54
N PRO A 103 2.38 -2.74 12.14
CA PRO A 103 2.58 -2.78 13.58
C PRO A 103 1.47 -2.09 14.38
N LEU A 104 0.76 -1.13 13.80
CA LEU A 104 -0.37 -0.44 14.43
C LEU A 104 -1.70 -1.22 14.33
N GLY A 105 -1.74 -2.30 13.55
CA GLY A 105 -2.94 -3.12 13.36
C GLY A 105 -2.80 -4.57 13.80
N SER A 106 -1.59 -5.01 14.17
CA SER A 106 -1.27 -6.42 14.50
C SER A 106 -0.44 -6.53 15.77
N ILE A 107 -0.94 -5.94 16.85
CA ILE A 107 -0.26 -5.78 18.14
C ILE A 107 0.23 -7.12 18.71
N GLU A 108 -0.64 -8.14 18.72
CA GLU A 108 -0.30 -9.48 19.23
C GLU A 108 0.86 -10.12 18.45
N THR A 109 0.86 -9.94 17.13
CA THR A 109 1.93 -10.47 16.27
C THR A 109 3.25 -9.73 16.51
N VAL A 110 3.22 -8.42 16.70
CA VAL A 110 4.41 -7.63 17.06
C VAL A 110 5.00 -8.11 18.40
N GLN A 111 4.16 -8.36 19.39
CA GLN A 111 4.60 -8.90 20.69
C GLN A 111 5.19 -10.32 20.55
N ALA A 112 4.60 -11.17 19.71
CA ALA A 112 5.14 -12.51 19.44
C ALA A 112 6.52 -12.45 18.77
N ILE A 113 6.71 -11.54 17.79
CA ILE A 113 7.99 -11.30 17.13
C ILE A 113 9.03 -10.80 18.15
N ALA A 114 8.66 -9.85 19.01
CA ALA A 114 9.53 -9.37 20.09
C ALA A 114 9.93 -10.51 21.03
N SER A 115 8.97 -11.30 21.53
CA SER A 115 9.21 -12.42 22.45
C SER A 115 10.10 -13.51 21.85
N ALA A 116 10.13 -13.65 20.52
CA ALA A 116 11.06 -14.53 19.81
C ALA A 116 12.50 -13.97 19.73
N GLY A 117 12.76 -12.78 20.27
CA GLY A 117 14.08 -12.11 20.22
C GLY A 117 14.48 -11.64 18.82
N VAL A 118 13.51 -11.35 17.95
CA VAL A 118 13.73 -10.94 16.56
C VAL A 118 13.83 -9.41 16.47
N THR A 119 14.81 -8.93 15.71
CA THR A 119 14.92 -7.52 15.35
C THR A 119 14.08 -7.27 14.09
N ALA A 120 12.96 -6.55 14.20
CA ALA A 120 12.03 -6.35 13.10
C ALA A 120 11.94 -4.89 12.66
N PHE A 121 11.98 -4.70 11.34
CA PHE A 121 11.83 -3.40 10.69
C PHE A 121 10.57 -3.37 9.82
N ALA A 122 9.71 -2.38 10.06
CA ALA A 122 8.50 -2.13 9.29
C ALA A 122 8.80 -1.12 8.17
N VAL A 123 8.82 -1.58 6.92
CA VAL A 123 9.13 -0.72 5.76
C VAL A 123 8.04 0.32 5.48
N GLU A 124 6.84 0.14 5.99
CA GLU A 124 5.76 1.15 5.93
C GLU A 124 5.96 2.32 6.91
N LEU A 125 6.90 2.22 7.82
CA LEU A 125 7.25 3.30 8.74
C LEU A 125 8.43 4.15 8.27
N ILE A 126 8.97 3.89 7.08
CA ILE A 126 10.02 4.71 6.47
C ILE A 126 9.55 6.18 6.41
N PRO A 127 10.32 7.13 7.01
CA PRO A 127 9.93 8.52 7.06
C PRO A 127 9.96 9.19 5.68
N ARG A 128 9.03 10.12 5.44
CA ARG A 128 8.95 10.88 4.18
C ARG A 128 9.95 12.04 4.15
N ILE A 129 11.22 11.71 4.14
CA ILE A 129 12.34 12.66 4.03
C ILE A 129 13.12 12.39 2.73
N THR A 130 13.79 13.41 2.20
CA THR A 130 14.46 13.36 0.88
C THR A 130 15.42 12.17 0.76
N ARG A 131 16.24 11.91 1.79
CA ARG A 131 17.22 10.80 1.76
C ARG A 131 16.61 9.39 1.83
N ALA A 132 15.31 9.26 2.21
CA ALA A 132 14.60 7.99 2.28
C ALA A 132 13.68 7.72 1.08
N GLN A 133 13.59 8.63 0.11
CA GLN A 133 12.68 8.51 -1.03
C GLN A 133 12.88 7.21 -1.84
N ASN A 134 14.13 6.78 -2.02
CA ASN A 134 14.47 5.56 -2.73
C ASN A 134 14.13 4.28 -1.94
N MET A 135 13.77 4.41 -0.65
CA MET A 135 13.38 3.32 0.23
C MET A 135 11.86 3.25 0.43
N ASP A 136 11.09 4.25 -0.03
CA ASP A 136 9.64 4.38 0.22
C ASP A 136 8.83 3.33 -0.53
N THR A 137 8.62 2.17 0.13
CA THR A 137 7.83 1.06 -0.36
C THR A 137 6.35 1.40 -0.47
N LEU A 138 5.81 2.22 0.46
CA LEU A 138 4.41 2.61 0.43
C LEU A 138 4.08 3.41 -0.83
N SER A 139 4.88 4.42 -1.16
CA SER A 139 4.68 5.22 -2.37
C SER A 139 4.83 4.39 -3.63
N SER A 140 5.79 3.45 -3.66
CA SER A 140 5.95 2.52 -4.77
C SER A 140 4.72 1.66 -4.99
N MET A 141 4.18 1.06 -3.94
CA MET A 141 2.97 0.23 -4.03
C MET A 141 1.72 1.06 -4.30
N ALA A 142 1.58 2.24 -3.69
CA ALA A 142 0.48 3.15 -3.95
C ALA A 142 0.41 3.60 -5.42
N THR A 143 1.57 3.85 -6.06
CA THR A 143 1.64 4.18 -7.49
C THR A 143 1.03 3.05 -8.35
N ILE A 144 1.40 1.80 -8.07
CA ILE A 144 0.85 0.63 -8.77
C ILE A 144 -0.65 0.46 -8.50
N CYS A 145 -1.08 0.67 -7.25
CA CYS A 145 -2.51 0.58 -6.89
C CYS A 145 -3.36 1.60 -7.65
N GLY A 146 -2.90 2.86 -7.74
CA GLY A 146 -3.59 3.90 -8.49
C GLY A 146 -3.70 3.59 -9.99
N TYR A 147 -2.58 3.13 -10.59
CA TYR A 147 -2.58 2.65 -11.98
C TYR A 147 -3.59 1.51 -12.19
N LYS A 148 -3.51 0.46 -11.34
CA LYS A 148 -4.37 -0.72 -11.50
C LYS A 148 -5.84 -0.41 -11.25
N ALA A 149 -6.17 0.50 -10.34
CA ALA A 149 -7.54 0.94 -10.09
C ALA A 149 -8.20 1.51 -11.35
N VAL A 150 -7.48 2.34 -12.10
CA VAL A 150 -7.99 2.92 -13.37
C VAL A 150 -8.19 1.85 -14.42
N LEU A 151 -7.26 0.90 -14.55
CA LEU A 151 -7.41 -0.20 -15.52
C LEU A 151 -8.60 -1.09 -15.18
N LEU A 152 -8.83 -1.37 -13.90
CA LEU A 152 -10.01 -2.13 -13.45
C LEU A 152 -11.31 -1.36 -13.76
N ALA A 153 -11.31 -0.05 -13.49
CA ALA A 153 -12.46 0.78 -13.82
C ALA A 153 -12.73 0.82 -15.34
N ALA A 154 -11.66 0.91 -16.16
CA ALA A 154 -11.78 0.95 -17.60
C ALA A 154 -12.32 -0.36 -18.22
N ASP A 155 -11.87 -1.49 -17.64
CA ASP A 155 -12.31 -2.83 -18.07
C ASP A 155 -13.77 -3.12 -17.65
N THR A 156 -14.18 -2.55 -16.49
CA THR A 156 -15.51 -2.78 -15.92
C THR A 156 -16.58 -1.84 -16.45
N LEU A 157 -16.22 -0.58 -16.75
CA LEU A 157 -17.16 0.45 -17.20
C LEU A 157 -17.70 0.13 -18.60
N PRO A 158 -19.03 0.06 -18.83
CA PRO A 158 -19.59 -0.21 -20.17
C PRO A 158 -19.60 1.04 -21.07
N ARG A 159 -18.60 1.91 -20.93
CA ARG A 159 -18.41 3.15 -21.70
C ARG A 159 -16.95 3.34 -22.03
N LEU A 160 -16.66 4.03 -23.15
CA LEU A 160 -15.29 4.35 -23.52
C LEU A 160 -14.69 5.43 -22.58
N PHE A 161 -13.43 5.27 -22.24
CA PHE A 161 -12.69 6.31 -21.52
C PHE A 161 -12.40 7.53 -22.38
N PRO A 162 -11.84 7.37 -23.62
CA PRO A 162 -11.54 8.52 -24.47
C PRO A 162 -12.78 9.07 -25.20
N MET A 163 -12.68 10.32 -25.57
CA MET A 163 -13.53 10.87 -26.62
C MET A 163 -13.23 10.16 -27.96
N LEU A 164 -14.24 9.78 -28.66
CA LEU A 164 -14.11 9.16 -29.99
C LEU A 164 -15.09 9.79 -30.98
N THR A 165 -14.61 10.19 -32.12
CA THR A 165 -15.45 10.70 -33.23
C THR A 165 -15.39 9.75 -34.40
N THR A 166 -16.53 9.26 -34.85
CA THR A 166 -16.69 8.34 -35.96
C THR A 166 -17.80 8.82 -36.86
N ALA A 167 -18.05 8.13 -38.00
CA ALA A 167 -19.20 8.36 -38.85
C ALA A 167 -20.55 8.20 -38.11
N ALA A 168 -20.59 7.43 -37.02
CA ALA A 168 -21.76 7.26 -36.15
C ALA A 168 -21.96 8.41 -35.14
N GLY A 169 -21.08 9.41 -35.13
CA GLY A 169 -21.14 10.55 -34.22
C GLY A 169 -19.98 10.61 -33.20
N THR A 170 -20.11 11.53 -32.24
CA THR A 170 -19.10 11.76 -31.20
C THR A 170 -19.54 11.13 -29.88
N ILE A 171 -18.67 10.30 -29.31
CA ILE A 171 -18.80 9.72 -27.97
C ILE A 171 -18.05 10.62 -27.00
N THR A 172 -18.70 11.06 -25.94
CA THR A 172 -18.08 11.87 -24.88
C THR A 172 -17.17 11.02 -24.01
N PRO A 173 -16.04 11.58 -23.51
CA PRO A 173 -15.13 10.84 -22.62
C PRO A 173 -15.76 10.56 -21.26
N ALA A 174 -15.34 9.46 -20.63
CA ALA A 174 -15.74 9.13 -19.27
C ALA A 174 -15.26 10.19 -18.27
N ARG A 175 -16.09 10.49 -17.28
CA ARG A 175 -15.80 11.39 -16.17
C ARG A 175 -15.37 10.59 -14.95
N ILE A 176 -14.12 10.79 -14.53
CA ILE A 176 -13.52 10.08 -13.41
C ILE A 176 -13.30 11.05 -12.26
N PHE A 177 -13.80 10.69 -11.09
CA PHE A 177 -13.60 11.45 -9.86
C PHE A 177 -12.74 10.67 -8.87
N ILE A 178 -11.64 11.27 -8.42
CA ILE A 178 -10.70 10.70 -7.47
C ILE A 178 -10.84 11.40 -6.12
N ILE A 179 -11.15 10.64 -5.06
CA ILE A 179 -11.24 11.13 -3.68
C ILE A 179 -9.98 10.71 -2.93
N GLY A 180 -9.10 11.65 -2.67
CA GLY A 180 -7.75 11.46 -2.13
C GLY A 180 -6.67 11.58 -3.21
N ALA A 181 -6.01 12.75 -3.30
CA ALA A 181 -4.94 13.03 -4.24
C ALA A 181 -3.54 12.77 -3.63
N GLY A 182 -3.38 11.69 -2.88
CA GLY A 182 -2.07 11.15 -2.49
C GLY A 182 -1.41 10.43 -3.66
N VAL A 183 -0.32 9.70 -3.41
CA VAL A 183 0.46 9.01 -4.45
C VAL A 183 -0.43 8.11 -5.33
N ALA A 184 -1.33 7.32 -4.73
CA ALA A 184 -2.26 6.47 -5.48
C ALA A 184 -3.24 7.30 -6.32
N GLY A 185 -3.82 8.37 -5.75
CA GLY A 185 -4.75 9.25 -6.46
C GLY A 185 -4.09 10.00 -7.61
N LEU A 186 -2.87 10.53 -7.41
CA LEU A 186 -2.11 11.19 -8.47
C LEU A 186 -1.75 10.20 -9.60
N SER A 187 -1.36 8.98 -9.26
CA SER A 187 -1.13 7.92 -10.25
C SER A 187 -2.41 7.57 -11.02
N ALA A 188 -3.56 7.53 -10.33
CA ALA A 188 -4.86 7.32 -10.96
C ALA A 188 -5.23 8.46 -11.91
N ILE A 189 -5.04 9.74 -11.51
CA ILE A 189 -5.27 10.89 -12.39
C ILE A 189 -4.43 10.79 -13.67
N ALA A 190 -3.11 10.57 -13.50
CA ALA A 190 -2.20 10.47 -14.64
C ALA A 190 -2.59 9.31 -15.59
N THR A 191 -2.99 8.17 -15.04
CA THR A 191 -3.40 6.99 -15.82
C THR A 191 -4.73 7.23 -16.53
N ALA A 192 -5.74 7.77 -15.83
CA ALA A 192 -7.04 8.09 -16.42
C ALA A 192 -6.92 9.08 -17.60
N ARG A 193 -6.07 10.10 -17.42
CA ARG A 193 -5.79 11.10 -18.47
C ARG A 193 -5.10 10.46 -19.68
N ARG A 194 -4.15 9.54 -19.47
CA ARG A 194 -3.50 8.80 -20.58
C ARG A 194 -4.48 7.94 -21.34
N LEU A 195 -5.51 7.42 -20.69
CA LEU A 195 -6.60 6.66 -21.34
C LEU A 195 -7.67 7.58 -21.99
N GLY A 196 -7.50 8.91 -21.88
CA GLY A 196 -8.38 9.89 -22.54
C GLY A 196 -9.61 10.29 -21.74
N ALA A 197 -9.73 9.89 -20.47
CA ALA A 197 -10.82 10.30 -19.61
C ALA A 197 -10.65 11.74 -19.09
N VAL A 198 -11.76 12.35 -18.68
CA VAL A 198 -11.78 13.64 -17.94
C VAL A 198 -11.65 13.34 -16.45
N ALA A 199 -10.49 13.64 -15.88
CA ALA A 199 -10.20 13.39 -14.48
C ALA A 199 -10.42 14.64 -13.62
N SER A 200 -11.15 14.47 -12.51
CA SER A 200 -11.26 15.43 -11.42
C SER A 200 -10.85 14.78 -10.11
N ALA A 201 -10.36 15.57 -9.15
CA ALA A 201 -9.93 15.07 -7.86
C ALA A 201 -10.27 16.02 -6.72
N TYR A 202 -10.43 15.46 -5.53
CA TYR A 202 -10.57 16.17 -4.28
C TYR A 202 -9.57 15.62 -3.26
N ASP A 203 -8.99 16.51 -2.47
CA ASP A 203 -8.18 16.18 -1.29
C ASP A 203 -8.38 17.23 -0.22
N LEU A 204 -8.23 16.83 1.05
CA LEU A 204 -8.29 17.75 2.20
C LEU A 204 -7.12 18.74 2.23
N ARG A 205 -5.99 18.34 1.69
CA ARG A 205 -4.73 19.11 1.71
C ARG A 205 -4.69 20.09 0.53
N PRO A 206 -4.67 21.41 0.79
CA PRO A 206 -4.64 22.41 -0.28
C PRO A 206 -3.41 22.29 -1.20
N ALA A 207 -2.27 21.85 -0.66
CA ALA A 207 -1.03 21.67 -1.41
C ALA A 207 -1.15 20.65 -2.58
N THR A 208 -2.12 19.73 -2.55
CA THR A 208 -2.35 18.75 -3.61
C THR A 208 -2.98 19.37 -4.86
N LYS A 209 -3.57 20.55 -4.77
CA LYS A 209 -4.23 21.25 -5.89
C LYS A 209 -3.27 21.42 -7.08
N GLU A 210 -2.08 21.97 -6.83
CA GLU A 210 -1.07 22.17 -7.88
C GLU A 210 -0.62 20.85 -8.49
N GLN A 211 -0.46 19.79 -7.69
CA GLN A 211 -0.10 18.46 -8.16
C GLN A 211 -1.16 17.87 -9.08
N VAL A 212 -2.46 18.03 -8.75
CA VAL A 212 -3.58 17.61 -9.61
C VAL A 212 -3.57 18.37 -10.92
N HIS A 213 -3.41 19.70 -10.87
CA HIS A 213 -3.35 20.54 -12.07
C HIS A 213 -2.16 20.18 -12.98
N SER A 214 -0.98 19.91 -12.40
CA SER A 214 0.22 19.53 -13.17
C SER A 214 0.03 18.23 -13.96
N LEU A 215 -0.86 17.34 -13.49
CA LEU A 215 -1.24 16.11 -14.20
C LEU A 215 -2.40 16.29 -15.18
N GLY A 216 -2.89 17.54 -15.36
CA GLY A 216 -4.01 17.88 -16.22
C GLY A 216 -5.38 17.49 -15.65
N GLY A 217 -5.45 17.19 -14.33
CA GLY A 217 -6.70 16.96 -13.62
C GLY A 217 -7.37 18.28 -13.17
N ARG A 218 -8.67 18.23 -12.95
CA ARG A 218 -9.42 19.34 -12.34
C ARG A 218 -9.51 19.12 -10.84
N PHE A 219 -9.04 20.08 -10.03
CA PHE A 219 -9.23 20.01 -8.57
C PHE A 219 -10.62 20.55 -8.20
N ILE A 220 -11.33 19.79 -7.36
CA ILE A 220 -12.65 20.17 -6.82
C ILE A 220 -12.42 20.86 -5.47
N GLU A 221 -12.71 22.13 -5.40
CA GLU A 221 -12.65 22.90 -4.15
C GLU A 221 -13.99 22.81 -3.43
N LEU A 222 -13.96 22.44 -2.16
CA LEU A 222 -15.13 22.49 -1.31
C LEU A 222 -15.03 23.71 -0.39
N PRO A 223 -16.13 24.45 -0.17
CA PRO A 223 -16.16 25.59 0.75
C PRO A 223 -16.22 25.12 2.22
N ILE A 224 -15.18 24.36 2.63
CA ILE A 224 -15.00 23.87 3.98
C ILE A 224 -13.65 24.36 4.50
N GLU A 225 -13.64 24.95 5.69
CA GLU A 225 -12.39 25.35 6.34
C GLU A 225 -11.59 24.10 6.73
N THR A 226 -10.43 23.92 6.12
CA THR A 226 -9.49 22.83 6.40
C THR A 226 -8.36 23.34 7.28
N LYS A 227 -8.64 23.61 8.56
CA LYS A 227 -7.59 23.96 9.53
C LYS A 227 -6.86 22.65 9.89
N GLU A 228 -5.52 22.67 9.79
CA GLU A 228 -4.66 21.53 10.14
C GLU A 228 -5.01 20.21 9.40
N ALA A 229 -5.22 20.29 8.09
CA ALA A 229 -5.62 19.13 7.26
C ALA A 229 -4.55 18.04 7.09
N GLU A 230 -3.30 18.31 7.49
CA GLU A 230 -2.16 17.41 7.27
C GLU A 230 -1.44 17.11 8.59
N ASP A 231 -1.01 15.85 8.75
CA ASP A 231 -0.14 15.44 9.85
C ASP A 231 1.34 15.64 9.51
N ALA A 232 2.23 15.48 10.50
CA ALA A 232 3.68 15.63 10.33
C ALA A 232 4.31 14.64 9.33
N ARG A 233 3.57 13.62 8.88
CA ARG A 233 3.99 12.61 7.90
C ARG A 233 3.42 12.87 6.50
N GLY A 234 2.68 13.98 6.30
CA GLY A 234 2.07 14.31 5.02
C GLY A 234 0.81 13.50 4.68
N TYR A 235 0.16 12.88 5.68
CA TYR A 235 -1.15 12.26 5.52
C TYR A 235 -2.27 13.21 5.91
N GLY A 236 -3.44 13.02 5.30
CA GLY A 236 -4.65 13.73 5.73
C GLY A 236 -4.95 13.43 7.21
N ARG A 237 -5.20 14.49 8.00
CA ARG A 237 -5.57 14.37 9.40
C ARG A 237 -7.03 13.98 9.54
N ALA A 238 -7.34 13.05 10.45
CA ALA A 238 -8.71 12.69 10.75
C ALA A 238 -9.48 13.93 11.27
N GLN A 239 -10.66 14.16 10.70
CA GLN A 239 -11.56 15.24 11.07
C GLN A 239 -12.71 14.70 11.94
N ASP A 240 -13.57 15.57 12.44
CA ASP A 240 -14.77 15.18 13.17
C ASP A 240 -15.92 14.75 12.24
N GLU A 241 -16.97 14.15 12.79
CA GLU A 241 -18.10 13.66 12.01
C GLU A 241 -18.90 14.77 11.34
N VAL A 242 -18.99 15.96 11.95
CA VAL A 242 -19.67 17.13 11.38
C VAL A 242 -18.98 17.58 10.10
N PHE A 243 -17.64 17.59 10.12
CA PHE A 243 -16.85 17.88 8.94
C PHE A 243 -17.11 16.84 7.83
N TYR A 244 -17.06 15.54 8.16
CA TYR A 244 -17.31 14.48 7.18
C TYR A 244 -18.73 14.53 6.61
N GLN A 245 -19.73 14.86 7.41
CA GLN A 245 -21.10 15.03 6.94
C GLN A 245 -21.19 16.15 5.90
N ARG A 246 -20.64 17.33 6.21
CA ARG A 246 -20.61 18.45 5.27
C ARG A 246 -19.84 18.14 3.99
N GLN A 247 -18.73 17.44 4.14
CA GLN A 247 -17.92 16.96 3.01
C GLN A 247 -18.73 16.05 2.10
N ARG A 248 -19.46 15.07 2.66
CA ARG A 248 -20.32 14.14 1.89
C ARG A 248 -21.42 14.88 1.13
N GLU A 249 -22.09 15.85 1.76
CA GLU A 249 -23.12 16.66 1.11
C GLU A 249 -22.59 17.37 -0.15
N LEU A 250 -21.40 17.97 -0.05
CA LEU A 250 -20.78 18.69 -1.16
C LEU A 250 -20.22 17.74 -2.25
N LEU A 251 -19.65 16.60 -1.85
CA LEU A 251 -19.15 15.58 -2.79
C LEU A 251 -20.29 14.87 -3.53
N GLY A 252 -21.48 14.79 -2.94
CA GLY A 252 -22.59 14.00 -3.47
C GLY A 252 -22.99 14.35 -4.90
N ARG A 253 -22.91 15.65 -5.26
CA ARG A 253 -23.17 16.08 -6.63
C ARG A 253 -22.11 15.59 -7.61
N VAL A 254 -20.84 15.72 -7.25
CA VAL A 254 -19.72 15.30 -8.13
C VAL A 254 -19.72 13.80 -8.32
N VAL A 255 -20.00 13.03 -7.25
CA VAL A 255 -20.15 11.57 -7.33
C VAL A 255 -21.28 11.18 -8.27
N ALA A 256 -22.46 11.80 -8.15
CA ALA A 256 -23.63 11.51 -8.99
C ALA A 256 -23.38 11.79 -10.48
N GLU A 257 -22.54 12.78 -10.79
CA GLU A 257 -22.19 13.17 -12.16
C GLU A 257 -21.02 12.35 -12.74
N SER A 258 -20.40 11.47 -11.97
CA SER A 258 -19.22 10.69 -12.36
C SER A 258 -19.58 9.32 -12.94
N ASP A 259 -18.88 8.89 -13.98
CA ASP A 259 -18.97 7.54 -14.54
C ASP A 259 -18.10 6.57 -13.70
N VAL A 260 -16.99 7.07 -13.17
CA VAL A 260 -16.08 6.32 -12.28
C VAL A 260 -15.73 7.15 -11.05
N VAL A 261 -15.75 6.53 -9.88
CA VAL A 261 -15.20 7.09 -8.63
C VAL A 261 -14.08 6.19 -8.13
N ILE A 262 -12.90 6.77 -7.85
CA ILE A 262 -11.80 6.06 -7.20
C ILE A 262 -11.56 6.70 -5.84
N THR A 263 -11.66 5.91 -4.77
CA THR A 263 -11.41 6.40 -3.41
C THR A 263 -10.06 5.91 -2.90
N ALA A 264 -9.28 6.81 -2.32
CA ALA A 264 -7.91 6.57 -1.86
C ALA A 264 -7.57 7.32 -0.56
N ALA A 265 -8.58 7.60 0.28
CA ALA A 265 -8.41 8.36 1.52
C ALA A 265 -8.15 7.42 2.69
N VAL A 266 -6.89 7.32 3.11
CA VAL A 266 -6.46 6.46 4.22
C VAL A 266 -5.78 7.31 5.29
N VAL A 267 -6.13 7.06 6.56
CA VAL A 267 -5.47 7.63 7.73
C VAL A 267 -4.74 6.49 8.45
N PRO A 268 -3.40 6.57 8.59
CA PRO A 268 -2.63 5.50 9.23
C PRO A 268 -3.12 5.16 10.64
N GLY A 269 -3.27 3.86 10.94
CA GLY A 269 -3.70 3.36 12.24
C GLY A 269 -5.17 3.60 12.59
N ARG A 270 -6.00 4.09 11.66
CA ARG A 270 -7.43 4.31 11.86
C ARG A 270 -8.26 3.69 10.74
N LYS A 271 -9.52 3.42 11.04
CA LYS A 271 -10.50 3.05 10.02
C LYS A 271 -10.67 4.22 9.04
N PRO A 272 -10.66 3.98 7.72
CA PRO A 272 -10.91 5.02 6.73
C PRO A 272 -12.29 5.68 6.94
N PRO A 273 -12.39 7.00 6.70
CA PRO A 273 -13.70 7.66 6.74
C PRO A 273 -14.59 7.19 5.60
N VAL A 274 -15.88 7.06 5.86
CA VAL A 274 -16.90 6.86 4.81
C VAL A 274 -17.14 8.19 4.12
N LEU A 275 -16.73 8.29 2.85
CA LEU A 275 -16.84 9.50 2.01
C LEU A 275 -17.90 9.36 0.93
N VAL A 276 -18.24 8.13 0.54
CA VAL A 276 -19.28 7.80 -0.44
C VAL A 276 -20.35 6.96 0.26
N THR A 277 -21.54 7.54 0.48
CA THR A 277 -22.64 6.86 1.12
C THR A 277 -23.47 6.04 0.14
N ARG A 278 -24.33 5.15 0.64
CA ARG A 278 -25.30 4.40 -0.18
C ARG A 278 -26.22 5.34 -0.99
N GLU A 279 -26.67 6.44 -0.41
CA GLU A 279 -27.53 7.43 -1.09
C GLU A 279 -26.78 8.13 -2.24
N MET A 280 -25.49 8.38 -2.08
CA MET A 280 -24.66 8.93 -3.16
C MET A 280 -24.52 7.93 -4.30
N VAL A 281 -24.28 6.66 -4.00
CA VAL A 281 -24.21 5.57 -4.98
C VAL A 281 -25.53 5.44 -5.74
N ALA A 282 -26.68 5.50 -5.05
CA ALA A 282 -28.00 5.39 -5.65
C ALA A 282 -28.32 6.53 -6.62
N ARG A 283 -27.59 7.64 -6.60
CA ARG A 283 -27.73 8.77 -7.52
C ARG A 283 -26.80 8.67 -8.74
N MET A 284 -25.86 7.74 -8.76
CA MET A 284 -24.99 7.50 -9.91
C MET A 284 -25.77 6.83 -11.06
N ALA A 285 -25.32 7.06 -12.29
CA ALA A 285 -25.94 6.40 -13.43
C ALA A 285 -25.68 4.88 -13.39
N PRO A 286 -26.67 4.04 -13.79
CA PRO A 286 -26.42 2.61 -13.96
C PRO A 286 -25.24 2.33 -14.89
N GLY A 287 -24.42 1.34 -14.56
CA GLY A 287 -23.17 1.01 -15.23
C GLY A 287 -21.96 1.80 -14.72
N SER A 288 -22.14 2.76 -13.81
CA SER A 288 -21.03 3.45 -13.15
C SER A 288 -20.23 2.51 -12.25
N VAL A 289 -18.96 2.85 -12.01
CA VAL A 289 -18.02 2.01 -11.28
C VAL A 289 -17.36 2.78 -10.13
N ILE A 290 -17.30 2.17 -8.96
CA ILE A 290 -16.52 2.67 -7.83
C ILE A 290 -15.37 1.70 -7.56
N VAL A 291 -14.14 2.19 -7.50
CA VAL A 291 -12.96 1.40 -7.07
C VAL A 291 -12.47 1.96 -5.75
N ASP A 292 -12.58 1.16 -4.70
CA ASP A 292 -12.22 1.58 -3.35
C ASP A 292 -10.84 1.02 -2.96
N LEU A 293 -9.81 1.88 -2.99
CA LEU A 293 -8.44 1.51 -2.61
C LEU A 293 -8.26 1.35 -1.09
N ALA A 294 -9.23 1.79 -0.30
CA ALA A 294 -9.23 1.62 1.15
C ALA A 294 -9.97 0.33 1.61
N ALA A 295 -10.44 -0.51 0.68
CA ALA A 295 -11.27 -1.68 0.95
C ALA A 295 -10.68 -2.63 2.00
N GLU A 296 -9.36 -2.83 2.01
CA GLU A 296 -8.64 -3.67 2.97
C GLU A 296 -8.77 -3.20 4.42
N LEU A 297 -8.99 -1.89 4.61
CA LEU A 297 -9.11 -1.25 5.92
C LEU A 297 -10.57 -0.93 6.31
N GLY A 298 -11.55 -1.35 5.49
CA GLY A 298 -12.97 -1.13 5.70
C GLY A 298 -13.64 -0.23 4.66
N GLY A 299 -12.87 0.43 3.81
CA GLY A 299 -13.35 1.21 2.66
C GLY A 299 -13.76 2.65 2.95
N ASN A 300 -13.72 3.47 1.89
CA ASN A 300 -14.26 4.82 1.87
C ASN A 300 -15.70 4.88 1.32
N CYS A 301 -16.19 3.81 0.68
CA CYS A 301 -17.56 3.67 0.26
C CYS A 301 -18.30 2.75 1.25
N GLU A 302 -19.48 3.16 1.66
CA GLU A 302 -20.32 2.42 2.62
C GLU A 302 -20.68 1.01 2.15
N LEU A 303 -20.77 0.84 0.83
CA LEU A 303 -21.10 -0.45 0.20
C LEU A 303 -19.87 -1.34 -0.02
N THR A 304 -18.67 -0.85 0.24
CA THR A 304 -17.45 -1.64 0.04
C THR A 304 -17.44 -2.90 0.89
N ARG A 305 -17.11 -4.02 0.25
CA ARG A 305 -16.83 -5.30 0.92
C ARG A 305 -15.44 -5.78 0.43
N ALA A 306 -14.54 -6.02 1.35
CA ALA A 306 -13.19 -6.47 1.04
C ALA A 306 -13.22 -7.77 0.22
N SER A 307 -12.43 -7.81 -0.85
CA SER A 307 -12.34 -8.93 -1.80
C SER A 307 -13.62 -9.24 -2.59
N GLN A 308 -14.60 -8.32 -2.63
CA GLN A 308 -15.87 -8.55 -3.30
C GLN A 308 -16.20 -7.43 -4.30
N VAL A 309 -17.07 -7.75 -5.24
CA VAL A 309 -17.78 -6.79 -6.10
C VAL A 309 -19.22 -6.73 -5.61
N VAL A 310 -19.67 -5.53 -5.24
CA VAL A 310 -21.06 -5.27 -4.82
C VAL A 310 -21.75 -4.51 -5.95
N ILE A 311 -22.98 -4.90 -6.29
CA ILE A 311 -23.82 -4.21 -7.28
C ILE A 311 -25.02 -3.62 -6.57
N GLU A 312 -25.20 -2.32 -6.68
CA GLU A 312 -26.33 -1.59 -6.11
C GLU A 312 -26.90 -0.62 -7.14
N GLY A 313 -28.18 -0.76 -7.48
CA GLY A 313 -28.80 0.11 -8.49
C GLY A 313 -28.13 0.11 -9.88
N GLY A 314 -27.43 -0.97 -10.24
CA GLY A 314 -26.63 -1.06 -11.46
C GLY A 314 -25.25 -0.42 -11.38
N VAL A 315 -24.84 0.13 -10.22
CA VAL A 315 -23.49 0.63 -9.95
C VAL A 315 -22.64 -0.48 -9.36
N MET A 316 -21.41 -0.67 -9.87
CA MET A 316 -20.46 -1.69 -9.38
C MET A 316 -19.45 -1.09 -8.43
N VAL A 317 -19.39 -1.61 -7.20
CA VAL A 317 -18.40 -1.24 -6.19
C VAL A 317 -17.35 -2.34 -6.08
N LEU A 318 -16.13 -2.03 -6.50
CA LEU A 318 -15.00 -2.94 -6.54
C LEU A 318 -14.18 -2.80 -5.26
N GLY A 319 -14.33 -3.74 -4.34
CA GLY A 319 -13.61 -3.79 -3.06
C GLY A 319 -12.36 -4.68 -3.12
N TYR A 320 -11.58 -4.64 -4.21
CA TYR A 320 -10.39 -5.45 -4.33
C TYR A 320 -9.31 -5.06 -3.32
N ILE A 321 -8.74 -6.05 -2.66
CA ILE A 321 -7.57 -5.90 -1.79
C ILE A 321 -6.28 -6.23 -2.54
N ASN A 322 -5.15 -5.81 -1.99
CA ASN A 322 -3.82 -6.16 -2.48
C ASN A 322 -3.61 -5.92 -3.99
N LEU A 323 -4.06 -4.75 -4.48
CA LEU A 323 -4.04 -4.44 -5.92
C LEU A 323 -2.64 -4.42 -6.53
N ALA A 324 -1.60 -4.10 -5.74
CA ALA A 324 -0.22 -4.12 -6.22
C ALA A 324 0.21 -5.53 -6.68
N SER A 325 -0.30 -6.58 -6.04
CA SER A 325 -0.05 -7.98 -6.41
C SER A 325 -0.65 -8.36 -7.78
N ARG A 326 -1.55 -7.56 -8.35
CA ARG A 326 -2.11 -7.77 -9.70
C ARG A 326 -1.20 -7.24 -10.82
N VAL A 327 -0.07 -6.61 -10.46
CA VAL A 327 1.00 -6.19 -11.39
C VAL A 327 2.33 -6.69 -10.79
N PRO A 328 2.47 -8.02 -10.55
CA PRO A 328 3.49 -8.55 -9.65
C PRO A 328 4.92 -8.31 -10.15
N TYR A 329 5.15 -8.34 -11.46
CA TYR A 329 6.47 -8.12 -12.05
C TYR A 329 7.07 -6.76 -11.64
N HIS A 330 6.39 -5.67 -11.97
CA HIS A 330 6.88 -4.33 -11.65
C HIS A 330 6.74 -3.97 -10.17
N ALA A 331 5.69 -4.48 -9.50
CA ALA A 331 5.52 -4.29 -8.07
C ALA A 331 6.68 -4.91 -7.28
N SER A 332 7.10 -6.14 -7.63
CA SER A 332 8.27 -6.78 -7.04
C SER A 332 9.56 -6.02 -7.37
N GLN A 333 9.71 -5.54 -8.61
CA GLN A 333 10.89 -4.78 -9.02
C GLN A 333 11.03 -3.48 -8.22
N MET A 334 9.95 -2.73 -8.04
CA MET A 334 9.96 -1.49 -7.26
C MET A 334 10.21 -1.77 -5.77
N TYR A 335 9.49 -2.75 -5.21
CA TYR A 335 9.67 -3.18 -3.82
C TYR A 335 11.10 -3.62 -3.54
N ALA A 336 11.65 -4.50 -4.38
CA ALA A 336 13.01 -5.00 -4.24
C ALA A 336 14.07 -3.89 -4.27
N ARG A 337 13.90 -2.88 -5.13
CA ARG A 337 14.79 -1.69 -5.15
C ARG A 337 14.71 -0.91 -3.85
N ASN A 338 13.49 -0.66 -3.36
CA ASN A 338 13.30 0.09 -2.12
C ASN A 338 13.92 -0.67 -0.93
N VAL A 339 13.62 -1.96 -0.79
CA VAL A 339 14.14 -2.79 0.31
C VAL A 339 15.67 -2.95 0.21
N THR A 340 16.21 -3.11 -1.02
CA THR A 340 17.67 -3.16 -1.20
C THR A 340 18.33 -1.86 -0.74
N ALA A 341 17.78 -0.70 -1.11
CA ALA A 341 18.30 0.59 -0.65
C ALA A 341 18.22 0.70 0.89
N PHE A 342 17.14 0.22 1.50
CA PHE A 342 16.97 0.18 2.94
C PHE A 342 17.96 -0.78 3.63
N LEU A 343 18.16 -1.99 3.12
CA LEU A 343 19.16 -2.92 3.64
C LEU A 343 20.57 -2.32 3.57
N LEU A 344 20.95 -1.73 2.43
CA LEU A 344 22.26 -1.08 2.28
C LEU A 344 22.43 0.14 3.20
N HIS A 345 21.36 0.79 3.62
CA HIS A 345 21.37 1.84 4.62
C HIS A 345 21.59 1.28 6.04
N LEU A 346 20.87 0.20 6.39
CA LEU A 346 20.98 -0.42 7.73
C LEU A 346 22.31 -1.13 7.97
N PHE A 347 22.99 -1.60 6.91
CA PHE A 347 24.21 -2.39 7.06
C PHE A 347 25.43 -1.65 6.49
N ARG A 348 26.49 -1.56 7.29
CA ARG A 348 27.78 -1.05 6.88
C ARG A 348 28.85 -2.10 7.18
N ASN A 349 29.63 -2.46 6.17
CA ASN A 349 30.69 -3.49 6.30
C ASN A 349 30.15 -4.81 6.90
N GLY A 350 28.97 -5.26 6.47
CA GLY A 350 28.32 -6.48 6.93
C GLY A 350 27.80 -6.46 8.38
N LYS A 351 27.75 -5.29 9.03
CA LYS A 351 27.24 -5.13 10.40
C LYS A 351 26.01 -4.24 10.41
N LEU A 352 24.98 -4.69 11.13
CA LEU A 352 23.79 -3.89 11.39
C LEU A 352 24.13 -2.64 12.20
N GLN A 353 23.66 -1.50 11.74
CA GLN A 353 23.81 -0.21 12.41
C GLN A 353 22.48 0.20 13.02
N LEU A 354 22.37 0.12 14.34
CA LEU A 354 21.20 0.58 15.10
C LEU A 354 21.46 1.99 15.64
N ASP A 355 21.60 2.96 14.73
CA ASP A 355 21.80 4.36 15.10
C ASP A 355 20.45 4.98 15.49
N GLY A 356 20.27 5.26 16.79
CA GLY A 356 19.06 5.90 17.33
C GLY A 356 18.86 7.35 16.90
N ASP A 357 19.91 8.04 16.47
CA ASP A 357 19.83 9.40 15.94
C ASP A 357 19.40 9.43 14.48
N ASP A 358 19.60 8.32 13.76
CA ASP A 358 19.11 8.18 12.41
C ASP A 358 17.59 7.97 12.38
N ALA A 359 16.87 8.95 11.80
CA ALA A 359 15.41 8.91 11.72
C ALA A 359 14.88 7.68 10.95
N ILE A 360 15.61 7.19 9.93
CA ILE A 360 15.18 6.04 9.14
C ILE A 360 15.20 4.79 10.02
N THR A 361 16.33 4.54 10.68
CA THR A 361 16.49 3.40 11.60
C THR A 361 15.50 3.48 12.76
N ARG A 362 15.42 4.63 13.45
CA ARG A 362 14.56 4.84 14.61
C ARG A 362 13.09 4.65 14.31
N GLU A 363 12.59 5.17 13.18
CA GLU A 363 11.16 5.10 12.87
C GLU A 363 10.75 3.73 12.33
N THR A 364 11.65 3.00 11.68
CA THR A 364 11.34 1.69 11.09
C THR A 364 11.57 0.52 12.05
N LEU A 365 12.46 0.65 13.03
CA LEU A 365 12.73 -0.38 14.04
C LEU A 365 11.50 -0.56 14.94
N VAL A 366 10.92 -1.76 14.92
CA VAL A 366 9.71 -2.09 15.69
C VAL A 366 10.03 -2.91 16.93
N THR A 367 10.82 -3.98 16.77
CA THR A 367 11.23 -4.86 17.87
C THR A 367 12.75 -5.04 17.88
N HIS A 368 13.32 -5.14 19.08
CA HIS A 368 14.74 -5.42 19.28
C HIS A 368 14.96 -6.00 20.69
N ASP A 369 15.86 -6.98 20.82
CA ASP A 369 16.26 -7.61 22.09
C ASP A 369 15.08 -8.02 22.99
N GLY A 370 14.05 -8.60 22.41
CA GLY A 370 12.88 -9.08 23.13
C GLY A 370 11.81 -8.02 23.42
N GLU A 371 12.03 -6.77 23.05
CA GLU A 371 11.14 -5.65 23.36
C GLU A 371 10.57 -4.99 22.11
N VAL A 372 9.41 -4.33 22.27
CA VAL A 372 8.85 -3.40 21.28
C VAL A 372 9.46 -2.04 21.54
N VAL A 373 10.36 -1.58 20.67
CA VAL A 373 11.15 -0.36 20.87
C VAL A 373 10.62 0.88 20.15
N ASN A 374 9.72 0.70 19.18
CA ASN A 374 9.18 1.80 18.40
C ASN A 374 8.23 2.68 19.22
N ALA A 375 8.57 3.97 19.39
CA ALA A 375 7.79 4.90 20.21
C ALA A 375 6.34 5.09 19.74
N LEU A 376 6.09 5.08 18.41
CA LEU A 376 4.74 5.18 17.86
C LEU A 376 3.91 3.93 18.21
N VAL A 377 4.51 2.75 18.07
CA VAL A 377 3.88 1.47 18.36
C VAL A 377 3.61 1.36 19.87
N GLN A 378 4.58 1.71 20.72
CA GLN A 378 4.41 1.75 22.18
C GLN A 378 3.26 2.66 22.61
N LYS A 379 3.19 3.87 22.02
CA LYS A 379 2.08 4.80 22.28
C LYS A 379 0.74 4.19 21.88
N PHE A 380 0.69 3.45 20.79
CA PHE A 380 -0.51 2.77 20.34
C PHE A 380 -0.96 1.65 21.29
N PHE A 381 0.00 0.92 21.89
CA PHE A 381 -0.29 -0.10 22.91
C PHE A 381 -0.82 0.48 24.22
N SER A 382 -0.33 1.64 24.64
CA SER A 382 -0.72 2.26 25.92
C SER A 382 -2.06 2.99 25.87
N LEU A 383 -2.70 3.14 24.68
CA LEU A 383 -4.02 3.71 24.57
C LEU A 383 -5.10 2.79 25.19
N PRO A 384 -6.05 3.34 25.98
CA PRO A 384 -7.15 2.56 26.55
C PRO A 384 -7.94 1.82 25.45
N ALA A 385 -8.42 0.62 25.73
CA ALA A 385 -9.15 -0.22 24.78
C ALA A 385 -10.36 0.49 24.12
N LYS A 386 -10.99 1.44 24.82
CA LYS A 386 -12.12 2.25 24.29
C LYS A 386 -11.73 3.21 23.17
N ALA A 387 -10.45 3.59 23.02
CA ALA A 387 -9.99 4.45 21.92
C ALA A 387 -9.73 3.65 20.62
N LYS A 388 -9.75 2.32 20.67
CA LYS A 388 -9.53 1.42 19.53
C LYS A 388 -10.81 1.09 18.75
N ASN A 389 -11.97 1.23 19.41
CA ASN A 389 -13.28 1.07 18.80
C ASN A 389 -13.90 2.46 18.69
N GLY A 390 -13.79 3.09 17.55
CA GLY A 390 -14.68 4.18 17.20
C GLY A 390 -16.13 3.69 17.27
N PRO A 391 -17.12 4.54 17.53
CA PRO A 391 -18.51 4.12 17.67
C PRO A 391 -18.94 3.29 16.48
N SER A 392 -19.59 2.18 16.79
CA SER A 392 -20.21 1.19 15.86
C SER A 392 -21.18 1.86 14.88
#